data_8aab2e2c942d20ff9f5e550d0b07a3d2
#
_entry.id   8aab2e2c942d20ff9f5e550d0b07a3d2
#
_cell.length_a   1.000
_cell.length_b   1.000
_cell.length_c   1.000
_cell.angle_alpha   90.00
_cell.angle_beta   90.00
_cell.angle_gamma   90.00
#
_symmetry.space_group_name_H-M   'P 1'
#
loop_
_entity.id
_entity.type
_entity.pdbx_description
1 polymer ?
#
loop_
_entity_poly.entity_id
_entity_poly.type
_entity_poly.pdbx_seq_one_letter_code
_entity_poly.pdbx_strand_id
1 'polypeptide(L)'
;MTRPYRCHAQTVFEERTTTMAQPIVIKVGGNEIDHPEFLKSLIGYLAALDTPAVIVHGGGKEIGQLQQQMGLTPQYIDGLRVTDEATLAVVEMVLIGRVNTRLVRGLIAAGIEAVGMNGADRGLIRATKLHSPNGDLGRVGEVTSVRGDVLLALLDQGVTPVIAPVALGEDGGAYNINADHVAEAVAQAIGAEKVVFLTNVSAVLVNGQPRPSLSQDEALRLIADGVIFGGMIPKVQTALHAVAAGVPQAVITDLRGLGQNAGTVFYAASQPQAAWAAAVAR
;
A
#
# COMPACT_ATOMS: atom_id res chain seq x y z
N MET A 1 48.38 23.94 11.37
CA MET A 1 47.71 23.79 12.69
C MET A 1 46.34 23.14 12.43
N THR A 2 46.28 21.85 12.55
CA THR A 2 45.08 21.04 12.30
C THR A 2 44.34 20.84 13.65
N ARG A 3 43.10 21.32 13.74
CA ARG A 3 42.22 21.05 14.90
C ARG A 3 41.71 19.65 14.80
N PRO A 4 41.78 18.82 15.88
CA PRO A 4 41.17 17.47 15.89
C PRO A 4 39.66 17.57 16.03
N TYR A 5 38.91 16.80 15.21
CA TYR A 5 37.52 16.53 15.37
C TYR A 5 37.30 15.77 16.68
N ARG A 6 36.60 16.39 17.65
CA ARG A 6 36.12 15.71 18.83
C ARG A 6 34.82 15.00 18.49
N CYS A 7 34.88 13.68 18.41
CA CYS A 7 33.70 12.81 18.43
C CYS A 7 33.11 12.82 19.84
N HIS A 8 31.94 13.43 20.02
CA HIS A 8 31.14 13.27 21.24
C HIS A 8 30.17 12.12 21.03
N ALA A 9 30.63 10.90 21.31
CA ALA A 9 29.80 9.74 21.39
C ALA A 9 29.65 9.37 22.87
N GLN A 10 28.63 9.87 23.51
CA GLN A 10 28.03 9.28 24.70
C GLN A 10 26.57 9.73 24.74
N THR A 11 25.73 9.04 23.97
CA THR A 11 24.29 9.09 24.18
C THR A 11 23.92 7.79 24.88
N VAL A 12 23.53 7.94 26.12
CA VAL A 12 22.95 6.89 26.96
C VAL A 12 21.73 6.33 26.22
N PHE A 13 21.78 5.06 25.85
CA PHE A 13 20.60 4.30 25.42
C PHE A 13 19.72 4.14 26.66
N GLU A 14 18.80 5.05 26.91
CA GLU A 14 17.61 4.76 27.69
C GLU A 14 16.77 3.78 26.87
N GLU A 15 16.62 2.56 27.36
CA GLU A 15 15.61 1.61 26.87
C GLU A 15 14.23 2.23 27.04
N ARG A 16 13.75 2.92 26.00
CA ARG A 16 12.35 3.31 25.89
C ARG A 16 11.55 2.05 25.52
N THR A 17 11.13 1.30 26.52
CA THR A 17 10.00 0.36 26.44
C THR A 17 8.68 1.15 26.28
N THR A 18 8.58 1.97 25.27
CA THR A 18 7.30 2.50 24.83
C THR A 18 6.75 1.45 23.86
N THR A 19 5.69 0.76 24.24
CA THR A 19 4.95 -0.11 23.33
C THR A 19 4.48 0.78 22.17
N MET A 20 5.18 0.73 21.04
CA MET A 20 4.82 1.50 19.86
C MET A 20 3.42 1.09 19.42
N ALA A 21 2.59 2.05 18.98
CA ALA A 21 1.31 1.74 18.36
C ALA A 21 1.55 0.79 17.19
N GLN A 22 0.67 -0.19 17.01
CA GLN A 22 0.78 -1.11 15.86
C GLN A 22 0.75 -0.30 14.56
N PRO A 23 1.67 -0.58 13.62
CA PRO A 23 1.73 0.17 12.37
C PRO A 23 0.51 -0.09 11.49
N ILE A 24 0.25 0.84 10.57
CA ILE A 24 -0.75 0.68 9.53
C ILE A 24 -0.10 0.68 8.16
N VAL A 25 -0.76 0.05 7.18
CA VAL A 25 -0.36 0.16 5.78
C VAL A 25 -1.40 0.96 5.02
N ILE A 26 -0.98 1.96 4.26
CA ILE A 26 -1.85 2.77 3.42
C ILE A 26 -1.48 2.53 1.96
N LYS A 27 -2.38 1.88 1.23
CA LYS A 27 -2.26 1.71 -0.21
C LYS A 27 -2.93 2.88 -0.94
N VAL A 28 -2.17 3.57 -1.76
CA VAL A 28 -2.64 4.72 -2.53
C VAL A 28 -2.77 4.36 -4.02
N GLY A 29 -3.95 4.55 -4.60
CA GLY A 29 -4.21 4.27 -6.00
C GLY A 29 -3.40 5.18 -6.95
N GLY A 30 -3.03 4.64 -8.12
CA GLY A 30 -2.23 5.38 -9.10
C GLY A 30 -3.01 6.48 -9.83
N ASN A 31 -4.34 6.48 -9.78
CA ASN A 31 -5.16 7.46 -10.48
C ASN A 31 -5.27 8.80 -9.75
N GLU A 32 -5.03 8.80 -8.46
CA GLU A 32 -5.17 9.98 -7.59
C GLU A 32 -3.83 10.68 -7.33
N ILE A 33 -2.73 9.93 -7.33
CA ILE A 33 -1.39 10.44 -6.94
C ILE A 33 -0.86 11.52 -7.89
N ASP A 34 -1.30 11.56 -9.14
CA ASP A 34 -0.90 12.58 -10.12
C ASP A 34 -1.64 13.92 -9.93
N HIS A 35 -2.67 13.98 -9.08
CA HIS A 35 -3.40 15.19 -8.77
C HIS A 35 -2.76 15.95 -7.58
N PRO A 36 -2.27 17.19 -7.80
CA PRO A 36 -1.56 17.95 -6.75
C PRO A 36 -2.38 18.16 -5.48
N GLU A 37 -3.69 18.44 -5.60
CA GLU A 37 -4.55 18.67 -4.44
C GLU A 37 -4.79 17.38 -3.64
N PHE A 38 -4.90 16.23 -4.31
CA PHE A 38 -4.97 14.95 -3.63
C PHE A 38 -3.68 14.67 -2.85
N LEU A 39 -2.54 14.83 -3.50
CA LEU A 39 -1.23 14.62 -2.88
C LEU A 39 -1.02 15.54 -1.66
N LYS A 40 -1.36 16.81 -1.78
CA LYS A 40 -1.30 17.79 -0.68
C LYS A 40 -2.16 17.36 0.51
N SER A 41 -3.40 16.93 0.25
CA SER A 41 -4.33 16.49 1.29
C SER A 41 -3.89 15.18 1.95
N LEU A 42 -3.37 14.23 1.17
CA LEU A 42 -2.79 12.97 1.69
C LEU A 42 -1.60 13.26 2.61
N ILE A 43 -0.69 14.11 2.18
CA ILE A 43 0.48 14.50 2.98
C ILE A 43 0.04 15.21 4.26
N GLY A 44 -0.94 16.11 4.18
CA GLY A 44 -1.51 16.77 5.37
C GLY A 44 -2.11 15.78 6.37
N TYR A 45 -2.81 14.75 5.89
CA TYR A 45 -3.29 13.67 6.75
C TYR A 45 -2.14 12.90 7.40
N LEU A 46 -1.13 12.51 6.61
CA LEU A 46 0.02 11.74 7.11
C LEU A 46 0.84 12.53 8.13
N ALA A 47 0.93 13.85 7.96
CA ALA A 47 1.61 14.74 8.92
C ALA A 47 0.88 14.87 10.27
N ALA A 48 -0.43 14.63 10.29
CA ALA A 48 -1.27 14.64 11.49
C ALA A 48 -1.46 13.24 12.09
N LEU A 49 -0.85 12.22 11.50
CA LEU A 49 -1.03 10.82 11.93
C LEU A 49 -0.02 10.47 13.01
N ASP A 50 -0.50 10.12 14.20
CA ASP A 50 0.34 9.68 15.33
C ASP A 50 0.78 8.21 15.22
N THR A 51 0.17 7.44 14.31
CA THR A 51 0.43 6.01 14.13
C THR A 51 1.51 5.80 13.07
N PRO A 52 2.54 4.95 13.32
CA PRO A 52 3.52 4.60 12.31
C PRO A 52 2.85 4.01 11.06
N ALA A 53 3.25 4.47 9.88
CA ALA A 53 2.63 4.06 8.63
C ALA A 53 3.64 3.65 7.56
N VAL A 54 3.30 2.60 6.80
CA VAL A 54 3.97 2.25 5.55
C VAL A 54 3.05 2.63 4.39
N ILE A 55 3.59 3.30 3.39
CA ILE A 55 2.84 3.70 2.20
C ILE A 55 3.20 2.77 1.05
N VAL A 56 2.20 2.17 0.42
CA VAL A 56 2.37 1.43 -0.84
C VAL A 56 1.59 2.16 -1.93
N HIS A 57 2.24 2.47 -3.05
CA HIS A 57 1.59 3.24 -4.11
C HIS A 57 1.45 2.47 -5.42
N GLY A 58 0.46 2.83 -6.22
CA GLY A 58 0.34 2.43 -7.61
C GLY A 58 0.91 3.49 -8.56
N GLY A 59 0.59 3.36 -9.86
CA GLY A 59 1.04 4.31 -10.90
C GLY A 59 0.56 3.91 -12.30
N GLY A 60 -0.45 3.07 -12.40
CA GLY A 60 -0.89 2.46 -13.66
C GLY A 60 -1.25 3.47 -14.76
N LYS A 61 -1.82 4.62 -14.42
CA LYS A 61 -2.15 5.70 -15.35
C LYS A 61 -0.88 6.32 -15.95
N GLU A 62 0.09 6.66 -15.12
CA GLU A 62 1.35 7.27 -15.57
C GLU A 62 2.22 6.27 -16.36
N ILE A 63 2.21 4.98 -16.00
CA ILE A 63 2.82 3.92 -16.80
C ILE A 63 2.21 3.91 -18.20
N GLY A 64 0.87 3.89 -18.31
CA GLY A 64 0.18 3.90 -19.60
C GLY A 64 0.51 5.14 -20.45
N GLN A 65 0.57 6.31 -19.84
CA GLN A 65 0.95 7.55 -20.51
C GLN A 65 2.38 7.49 -21.07
N LEU A 66 3.35 7.01 -20.27
CA LEU A 66 4.73 6.90 -20.72
C LEU A 66 4.89 5.81 -21.80
N GLN A 67 4.20 4.67 -21.65
CA GLN A 67 4.17 3.65 -22.72
C GLN A 67 3.72 4.25 -24.04
N GLN A 68 2.61 5.01 -24.06
CA GLN A 68 2.10 5.66 -25.29
C GLN A 68 3.11 6.66 -25.87
N GLN A 69 3.77 7.46 -25.04
CA GLN A 69 4.82 8.39 -25.47
C GLN A 69 6.03 7.67 -26.09
N MET A 70 6.34 6.45 -25.62
CA MET A 70 7.40 5.60 -26.17
C MET A 70 6.95 4.70 -27.34
N GLY A 71 5.71 4.84 -27.81
CA GLY A 71 5.16 4.03 -28.90
C GLY A 71 4.79 2.60 -28.51
N LEU A 72 4.71 2.29 -27.20
CA LEU A 72 4.30 0.99 -26.70
C LEU A 72 2.78 0.97 -26.48
N THR A 73 2.13 -0.12 -26.88
CA THR A 73 0.69 -0.32 -26.68
C THR A 73 0.44 -1.12 -25.40
N PRO A 74 -0.22 -0.54 -24.38
CA PRO A 74 -0.55 -1.28 -23.16
C PRO A 74 -1.48 -2.46 -23.44
N GLN A 75 -1.13 -3.63 -22.94
CA GLN A 75 -1.94 -4.85 -23.01
C GLN A 75 -2.33 -5.31 -21.61
N TYR A 76 -3.50 -5.94 -21.47
CA TYR A 76 -4.02 -6.41 -20.20
C TYR A 76 -4.62 -7.81 -20.35
N ILE A 77 -4.40 -8.65 -19.35
CA ILE A 77 -5.05 -9.96 -19.16
C ILE A 77 -5.62 -9.95 -17.75
N ASP A 78 -6.89 -10.22 -17.59
CA ASP A 78 -7.60 -10.24 -16.29
C ASP A 78 -7.41 -8.95 -15.45
N GLY A 79 -7.29 -7.80 -16.12
CA GLY A 79 -7.04 -6.52 -15.45
C GLY A 79 -5.57 -6.28 -15.04
N LEU A 80 -4.69 -7.27 -15.22
CA LEU A 80 -3.26 -7.15 -15.00
C LEU A 80 -2.55 -6.68 -16.27
N ARG A 81 -1.61 -5.75 -16.14
CA ARG A 81 -0.82 -5.25 -17.27
C ARG A 81 0.18 -6.32 -17.70
N VAL A 82 0.07 -6.80 -18.94
CA VAL A 82 1.11 -7.63 -19.53
C VAL A 82 2.43 -6.83 -19.53
N THR A 83 3.45 -7.39 -18.94
CA THR A 83 4.70 -6.70 -18.66
C THR A 83 5.86 -7.44 -19.34
N ASP A 84 6.10 -7.14 -20.61
CA ASP A 84 7.33 -7.55 -21.31
C ASP A 84 8.52 -6.73 -20.83
N GLU A 85 9.73 -6.99 -21.30
CA GLU A 85 10.95 -6.29 -20.86
C GLU A 85 10.88 -4.79 -21.14
N ALA A 86 10.31 -4.34 -22.25
CA ALA A 86 10.15 -2.93 -22.58
C ALA A 86 9.14 -2.24 -21.65
N THR A 87 8.05 -2.92 -21.36
CA THR A 87 7.04 -2.46 -20.40
C THR A 87 7.61 -2.44 -18.98
N LEU A 88 8.41 -3.44 -18.60
CA LEU A 88 9.06 -3.48 -17.28
C LEU A 88 9.98 -2.27 -17.08
N ALA A 89 10.78 -1.92 -18.05
CA ALA A 89 11.61 -0.72 -17.99
C ALA A 89 10.78 0.56 -17.76
N VAL A 90 9.62 0.69 -18.42
CA VAL A 90 8.67 1.80 -18.18
C VAL A 90 8.10 1.74 -16.76
N VAL A 91 7.72 0.56 -16.28
CA VAL A 91 7.20 0.33 -14.92
C VAL A 91 8.23 0.83 -13.88
N GLU A 92 9.50 0.43 -14.01
CA GLU A 92 10.57 0.85 -13.10
C GLU A 92 10.78 2.36 -13.14
N MET A 93 10.91 2.97 -14.35
CA MET A 93 11.07 4.42 -14.50
C MET A 93 9.93 5.19 -13.84
N VAL A 94 8.70 4.74 -14.01
CA VAL A 94 7.52 5.43 -13.47
C VAL A 94 7.35 5.17 -11.97
N LEU A 95 7.32 3.92 -11.57
CA LEU A 95 6.99 3.59 -10.18
C LEU A 95 8.13 4.00 -9.24
N ILE A 96 9.36 3.59 -9.53
CA ILE A 96 10.52 3.86 -8.66
C ILE A 96 10.99 5.31 -8.84
N GLY A 97 11.20 5.73 -10.09
CA GLY A 97 11.79 7.03 -10.38
C GLY A 97 10.82 8.19 -10.18
N ARG A 98 9.61 8.13 -10.75
CA ARG A 98 8.71 9.27 -10.83
C ARG A 98 7.72 9.36 -9.67
N VAL A 99 6.93 8.31 -9.45
CA VAL A 99 5.83 8.32 -8.47
C VAL A 99 6.39 8.26 -7.05
N ASN A 100 7.27 7.29 -6.78
CA ASN A 100 7.88 7.11 -5.47
C ASN A 100 8.64 8.36 -5.02
N THR A 101 9.51 8.87 -5.87
CA THR A 101 10.30 10.09 -5.58
C THR A 101 9.41 11.32 -5.36
N ARG A 102 8.28 11.45 -6.09
CA ARG A 102 7.34 12.55 -5.88
C ARG A 102 6.66 12.47 -4.51
N LEU A 103 6.24 11.28 -4.07
CA LEU A 103 5.67 11.06 -2.74
C LEU A 103 6.68 11.38 -1.64
N VAL A 104 7.87 10.82 -1.72
CA VAL A 104 8.94 11.04 -0.73
C VAL A 104 9.28 12.53 -0.62
N ARG A 105 9.49 13.22 -1.74
CA ARG A 105 9.74 14.67 -1.73
C ARG A 105 8.63 15.46 -1.04
N GLY A 106 7.37 15.08 -1.28
CA GLY A 106 6.22 15.73 -0.66
C GLY A 106 6.19 15.52 0.85
N LEU A 107 6.47 14.30 1.31
CA LEU A 107 6.54 13.95 2.74
C LEU A 107 7.66 14.71 3.44
N ILE A 108 8.87 14.69 2.89
CA ILE A 108 10.04 15.42 3.44
C ILE A 108 9.75 16.93 3.49
N ALA A 109 9.14 17.50 2.46
CA ALA A 109 8.77 18.92 2.45
C ALA A 109 7.74 19.29 3.53
N ALA A 110 6.95 18.32 3.99
CA ALA A 110 6.01 18.47 5.10
C ALA A 110 6.62 18.14 6.48
N GLY A 111 7.91 17.85 6.56
CA GLY A 111 8.61 17.53 7.80
C GLY A 111 8.48 16.07 8.24
N ILE A 112 8.00 15.19 7.37
CA ILE A 112 7.89 13.74 7.65
C ILE A 112 9.17 13.07 7.13
N GLU A 113 9.93 12.43 8.02
CA GLU A 113 11.04 11.58 7.63
C GLU A 113 10.53 10.40 6.79
N ALA A 114 10.97 10.28 5.55
CA ALA A 114 10.50 9.26 4.62
C ALA A 114 11.61 8.73 3.72
N VAL A 115 11.51 7.46 3.35
CA VAL A 115 12.43 6.81 2.41
C VAL A 115 11.63 6.06 1.32
N GLY A 116 12.03 6.26 0.07
CA GLY A 116 11.51 5.49 -1.06
C GLY A 116 12.23 4.17 -1.21
N MET A 117 11.47 3.10 -1.41
CA MET A 117 11.99 1.73 -1.54
C MET A 117 11.22 0.94 -2.60
N ASN A 118 11.87 -0.09 -3.08
CA ASN A 118 11.27 -1.13 -3.91
C ASN A 118 11.75 -2.52 -3.44
N GLY A 119 11.31 -3.59 -4.06
CA GLY A 119 11.63 -4.95 -3.61
C GLY A 119 13.10 -5.34 -3.70
N ALA A 120 13.89 -4.69 -4.57
CA ALA A 120 15.32 -4.96 -4.69
C ALA A 120 16.11 -4.36 -3.52
N ASP A 121 15.62 -3.26 -2.92
CA ASP A 121 16.30 -2.60 -1.81
C ASP A 121 16.39 -3.53 -0.60
N ARG A 122 17.59 -3.98 -0.27
CA ARG A 122 17.85 -4.99 0.79
C ARG A 122 17.10 -6.33 0.58
N GLY A 123 16.63 -6.63 -0.64
CA GLY A 123 15.77 -7.77 -0.90
C GLY A 123 14.42 -7.69 -0.16
N LEU A 124 13.86 -6.49 -0.07
CA LEU A 124 12.67 -6.18 0.72
C LEU A 124 11.46 -7.02 0.34
N ILE A 125 11.22 -7.19 -0.98
CA ILE A 125 10.10 -7.99 -1.49
C ILE A 125 10.65 -8.99 -2.50
N ARG A 126 10.42 -10.28 -2.26
CA ARG A 126 10.72 -11.36 -3.20
C ARG A 126 9.45 -11.78 -3.93
N ALA A 127 9.63 -12.20 -5.17
CA ALA A 127 8.52 -12.63 -6.01
C ALA A 127 8.92 -13.78 -6.94
N THR A 128 7.91 -14.53 -7.36
CA THR A 128 7.99 -15.47 -8.48
C THR A 128 7.11 -14.98 -9.62
N LYS A 129 7.29 -15.54 -10.83
CA LYS A 129 6.44 -15.23 -11.97
C LYS A 129 4.99 -15.63 -11.69
N LEU A 130 4.06 -14.72 -11.89
CA LEU A 130 2.63 -15.01 -11.83
C LEU A 130 2.19 -15.75 -13.10
N HIS A 131 1.57 -16.89 -12.92
CA HIS A 131 0.99 -17.68 -14.02
C HIS A 131 -0.51 -17.41 -14.14
N SER A 132 -0.96 -17.10 -15.36
CA SER A 132 -2.39 -16.97 -15.68
C SER A 132 -2.80 -18.02 -16.70
N PRO A 133 -3.96 -18.67 -16.53
CA PRO A 133 -4.49 -19.60 -17.53
C PRO A 133 -4.91 -18.89 -18.83
N ASN A 134 -5.08 -17.57 -18.80
CA ASN A 134 -5.59 -16.76 -19.91
C ASN A 134 -4.48 -16.16 -20.77
N GLY A 135 -3.20 -16.41 -20.46
CA GLY A 135 -2.07 -15.97 -21.27
C GLY A 135 -0.81 -15.66 -20.48
N ASP A 136 0.29 -15.36 -21.21
CA ASP A 136 1.55 -14.99 -20.60
C ASP A 136 1.51 -13.51 -20.16
N LEU A 137 1.70 -13.29 -18.87
CA LEU A 137 1.76 -11.97 -18.27
C LEU A 137 3.18 -11.34 -18.33
N GLY A 138 4.17 -12.08 -18.84
CA GLY A 138 5.57 -11.62 -18.88
C GLY A 138 6.17 -11.50 -17.48
N ARG A 139 6.70 -10.32 -17.15
CA ARG A 139 7.32 -9.97 -15.87
C ARG A 139 6.30 -9.49 -14.81
N VAL A 140 5.12 -10.06 -14.78
CA VAL A 140 4.21 -9.90 -13.66
C VAL A 140 4.50 -10.98 -12.63
N GLY A 141 4.56 -10.59 -11.36
CA GLY A 141 4.89 -11.51 -10.28
C GLY A 141 3.85 -11.57 -9.17
N GLU A 142 4.00 -12.60 -8.34
CA GLU A 142 3.33 -12.75 -7.05
C GLU A 142 4.35 -12.72 -5.92
N VAL A 143 3.99 -12.09 -4.80
CA VAL A 143 4.89 -11.93 -3.66
C VAL A 143 5.09 -13.27 -2.96
N THR A 144 6.36 -13.65 -2.72
CA THR A 144 6.72 -14.86 -1.98
C THR A 144 7.17 -14.55 -0.56
N SER A 145 7.80 -13.39 -0.33
CA SER A 145 8.19 -12.96 1.01
C SER A 145 8.43 -11.46 1.08
N VAL A 146 8.27 -10.90 2.28
CA VAL A 146 8.58 -9.50 2.61
C VAL A 146 9.47 -9.46 3.85
N ARG A 147 10.52 -8.65 3.80
CA ARG A 147 11.43 -8.35 4.92
C ARG A 147 10.77 -7.34 5.87
N GLY A 148 9.79 -7.80 6.66
CA GLY A 148 9.11 -6.97 7.66
C GLY A 148 10.06 -6.36 8.69
N ASP A 149 11.15 -7.06 9.03
CA ASP A 149 12.21 -6.60 9.92
C ASP A 149 12.86 -5.29 9.43
N VAL A 150 13.04 -5.13 8.12
CA VAL A 150 13.59 -3.91 7.52
C VAL A 150 12.62 -2.73 7.69
N LEU A 151 11.33 -2.97 7.48
CA LEU A 151 10.30 -1.94 7.60
C LEU A 151 10.09 -1.52 9.07
N LEU A 152 10.02 -2.49 9.98
CA LEU A 152 9.88 -2.21 11.41
C LEU A 152 11.07 -1.40 11.94
N ALA A 153 12.30 -1.73 11.52
CA ALA A 153 13.48 -0.97 11.91
C ALA A 153 13.46 0.49 11.42
N LEU A 154 12.85 0.79 10.26
CA LEU A 154 12.66 2.16 9.79
C LEU A 154 11.57 2.88 10.60
N LEU A 155 10.45 2.21 10.84
CA LEU A 155 9.36 2.76 11.65
C LEU A 155 9.81 3.08 13.08
N ASP A 156 10.64 2.23 13.69
CA ASP A 156 11.24 2.45 15.04
C ASP A 156 12.13 3.71 15.06
N GLN A 157 12.70 4.11 13.93
CA GLN A 157 13.49 5.33 13.78
C GLN A 157 12.61 6.55 13.41
N GLY A 158 11.29 6.39 13.33
CA GLY A 158 10.37 7.46 12.90
C GLY A 158 10.40 7.72 11.39
N VAL A 159 10.98 6.82 10.60
CA VAL A 159 11.06 6.95 9.13
C VAL A 159 9.87 6.24 8.49
N THR A 160 9.14 6.93 7.64
CA THR A 160 7.99 6.40 6.86
C THR A 160 8.49 5.74 5.57
N PRO A 161 8.39 4.39 5.40
CA PRO A 161 8.71 3.73 4.15
C PRO A 161 7.63 4.01 3.09
N VAL A 162 8.07 4.34 1.86
CA VAL A 162 7.21 4.50 0.68
C VAL A 162 7.61 3.45 -0.34
N ILE A 163 6.75 2.48 -0.62
CA ILE A 163 7.08 1.28 -1.37
C ILE A 163 6.50 1.34 -2.79
N ALA A 164 7.38 1.25 -3.78
CA ALA A 164 7.01 0.99 -5.17
C ALA A 164 6.80 -0.52 -5.38
N PRO A 165 5.71 -0.95 -6.04
CA PRO A 165 5.36 -2.37 -6.18
C PRO A 165 6.14 -3.07 -7.32
N VAL A 166 7.46 -3.01 -7.20
CA VAL A 166 8.42 -3.75 -8.05
C VAL A 166 9.22 -4.66 -7.13
N ALA A 167 9.19 -5.96 -7.37
CA ALA A 167 9.82 -6.96 -6.53
C ALA A 167 11.05 -7.59 -7.18
N LEU A 168 11.92 -8.19 -6.38
CA LEU A 168 13.09 -8.92 -6.81
C LEU A 168 12.74 -10.42 -6.99
N GLY A 169 12.89 -10.93 -8.20
CA GLY A 169 12.70 -12.33 -8.50
C GLY A 169 13.84 -13.23 -8.01
N GLU A 170 13.57 -14.52 -7.93
CA GLU A 170 14.59 -15.54 -7.64
C GLU A 170 15.63 -15.63 -8.76
N ASP A 171 15.22 -15.29 -9.98
CA ASP A 171 16.09 -15.19 -11.16
C ASP A 171 17.00 -13.95 -11.17
N GLY A 172 16.89 -13.11 -10.14
CA GLY A 172 17.60 -11.83 -10.02
C GLY A 172 16.98 -10.70 -10.86
N GLY A 173 15.93 -10.97 -11.62
CA GLY A 173 15.18 -9.98 -12.39
C GLY A 173 14.13 -9.23 -11.57
N ALA A 174 13.59 -8.16 -12.14
CA ALA A 174 12.50 -7.42 -11.52
C ALA A 174 11.14 -7.98 -11.98
N TYR A 175 10.14 -7.87 -11.10
CA TYR A 175 8.74 -8.21 -11.38
C TYR A 175 7.82 -7.06 -11.00
N ASN A 176 6.90 -6.72 -11.90
CA ASN A 176 5.80 -5.81 -11.65
C ASN A 176 4.73 -6.52 -10.82
N ILE A 177 4.42 -5.99 -9.65
CA ILE A 177 3.42 -6.59 -8.73
C ILE A 177 2.19 -5.68 -8.65
N ASN A 178 1.02 -6.26 -8.47
CA ASN A 178 -0.16 -5.47 -8.12
C ASN A 178 0.06 -4.79 -6.75
N ALA A 179 -0.11 -3.48 -6.70
CA ALA A 179 0.11 -2.69 -5.48
C ALA A 179 -0.79 -3.10 -4.30
N ASP A 180 -1.98 -3.65 -4.57
CA ASP A 180 -2.87 -4.17 -3.53
C ASP A 180 -2.27 -5.42 -2.88
N HIS A 181 -1.69 -6.33 -3.68
CA HIS A 181 -1.02 -7.52 -3.16
C HIS A 181 0.26 -7.17 -2.39
N VAL A 182 1.01 -6.15 -2.83
CA VAL A 182 2.17 -5.66 -2.05
C VAL A 182 1.72 -5.09 -0.72
N ALA A 183 0.64 -4.29 -0.69
CA ALA A 183 0.14 -3.70 0.55
C ALA A 183 -0.35 -4.76 1.55
N GLU A 184 -1.03 -5.80 1.06
CA GLU A 184 -1.45 -6.96 1.84
C GLU A 184 -0.24 -7.70 2.44
N ALA A 185 0.73 -8.08 1.60
CA ALA A 185 1.92 -8.81 2.02
C ALA A 185 2.78 -8.01 3.02
N VAL A 186 2.90 -6.70 2.80
CA VAL A 186 3.59 -5.79 3.73
C VAL A 186 2.84 -5.72 5.06
N ALA A 187 1.51 -5.54 5.04
CA ALA A 187 0.71 -5.48 6.26
C ALA A 187 0.84 -6.75 7.10
N GLN A 188 0.81 -7.91 6.45
CA GLN A 188 1.03 -9.20 7.11
C GLN A 188 2.44 -9.29 7.71
N ALA A 189 3.47 -8.92 6.94
CA ALA A 189 4.87 -9.08 7.35
C ALA A 189 5.28 -8.18 8.54
N ILE A 190 4.63 -7.00 8.70
CA ILE A 190 4.91 -6.10 9.82
C ILE A 190 3.90 -6.24 10.97
N GLY A 191 2.94 -7.16 10.90
CA GLY A 191 1.88 -7.30 11.90
C GLY A 191 1.03 -6.03 12.01
N ALA A 192 0.68 -5.41 10.88
CA ALA A 192 -0.08 -4.17 10.88
C ALA A 192 -1.46 -4.34 11.53
N GLU A 193 -1.91 -3.30 12.27
CA GLU A 193 -3.29 -3.26 12.81
C GLU A 193 -4.32 -3.33 11.69
N LYS A 194 -4.05 -2.60 10.60
CA LYS A 194 -4.94 -2.54 9.44
C LYS A 194 -4.21 -2.19 8.15
N VAL A 195 -4.80 -2.58 7.03
CA VAL A 195 -4.46 -2.07 5.71
C VAL A 195 -5.59 -1.18 5.20
N VAL A 196 -5.25 0.02 4.73
CA VAL A 196 -6.21 0.98 4.18
C VAL A 196 -6.02 1.06 2.66
N PHE A 197 -7.04 0.70 1.92
CA PHE A 197 -7.11 0.85 0.47
C PHE A 197 -7.79 2.18 0.12
N LEU A 198 -6.97 3.19 -0.17
CA LEU A 198 -7.47 4.47 -0.67
C LEU A 198 -7.93 4.33 -2.12
N THR A 199 -9.18 4.69 -2.35
CA THR A 199 -9.86 4.61 -3.64
C THR A 199 -10.68 5.89 -3.90
N ASN A 200 -11.40 5.91 -5.02
CA ASN A 200 -12.33 6.99 -5.36
C ASN A 200 -13.73 6.82 -4.76
N VAL A 201 -13.91 5.86 -3.84
CA VAL A 201 -15.19 5.63 -3.15
C VAL A 201 -15.01 5.72 -1.65
N SER A 202 -15.92 6.40 -0.97
CA SER A 202 -15.85 6.65 0.46
C SER A 202 -16.23 5.43 1.31
N ALA A 203 -17.06 4.53 0.79
CA ALA A 203 -17.47 3.31 1.48
C ALA A 203 -18.15 2.33 0.50
N VAL A 204 -18.35 1.09 0.92
CA VAL A 204 -19.26 0.15 0.25
C VAL A 204 -20.69 0.56 0.55
N LEU A 205 -21.53 0.62 -0.48
CA LEU A 205 -22.94 0.92 -0.34
C LEU A 205 -23.76 -0.37 -0.35
N VAL A 206 -24.65 -0.51 0.62
CA VAL A 206 -25.65 -1.58 0.70
C VAL A 206 -27.02 -0.91 0.67
N ASN A 207 -27.82 -1.20 -0.34
CA ASN A 207 -29.10 -0.52 -0.57
C ASN A 207 -29.00 1.02 -0.61
N GLY A 208 -27.93 1.52 -1.21
CA GLY A 208 -27.67 2.97 -1.34
C GLY A 208 -27.15 3.65 -0.06
N GLN A 209 -26.96 2.91 1.03
CA GLN A 209 -26.45 3.45 2.31
C GLN A 209 -25.00 3.00 2.56
N PRO A 210 -24.11 3.88 3.04
CA PRO A 210 -22.76 3.49 3.44
C PRO A 210 -22.78 2.43 4.52
N ARG A 211 -22.00 1.36 4.35
CA ARG A 211 -21.86 0.29 5.32
C ARG A 211 -20.56 0.48 6.10
N PRO A 212 -20.62 0.79 7.42
CA PRO A 212 -19.42 1.07 8.21
C PRO A 212 -18.50 -0.15 8.37
N SER A 213 -19.08 -1.35 8.43
CA SER A 213 -18.31 -2.58 8.57
C SER A 213 -19.02 -3.76 7.92
N LEU A 214 -18.23 -4.73 7.47
CA LEU A 214 -18.69 -6.00 6.89
C LEU A 214 -17.78 -7.13 7.37
N SER A 215 -18.39 -8.21 7.88
CA SER A 215 -17.66 -9.46 8.04
C SER A 215 -17.38 -10.08 6.67
N GLN A 216 -16.38 -10.97 6.61
CA GLN A 216 -16.06 -11.71 5.38
C GLN A 216 -17.28 -12.43 4.82
N ASP A 217 -18.02 -13.14 5.67
CA ASP A 217 -19.21 -13.91 5.25
C ASP A 217 -20.34 -13.00 4.75
N GLU A 218 -20.55 -11.84 5.39
CA GLU A 218 -21.54 -10.86 4.97
C GLU A 218 -21.19 -10.26 3.61
N ALA A 219 -19.92 -9.88 3.41
CA ALA A 219 -19.46 -9.32 2.15
C ALA A 219 -19.60 -10.32 0.99
N LEU A 220 -19.24 -11.60 1.20
CA LEU A 220 -19.39 -12.65 0.19
C LEU A 220 -20.87 -12.89 -0.17
N ARG A 221 -21.77 -12.89 0.83
CA ARG A 221 -23.22 -12.99 0.58
C ARG A 221 -23.73 -11.80 -0.24
N LEU A 222 -23.35 -10.57 0.11
CA LEU A 222 -23.78 -9.38 -0.61
C LEU A 222 -23.27 -9.34 -2.06
N ILE A 223 -22.11 -9.94 -2.35
CA ILE A 223 -21.63 -10.14 -3.74
C ILE A 223 -22.51 -11.19 -4.43
N ALA A 224 -22.78 -12.35 -3.80
CA ALA A 224 -23.58 -13.41 -4.38
C ALA A 224 -25.03 -12.96 -4.67
N ASP A 225 -25.60 -12.13 -3.80
CA ASP A 225 -26.96 -11.56 -3.92
C ASP A 225 -27.03 -10.38 -4.90
N GLY A 226 -25.87 -9.98 -5.52
CA GLY A 226 -25.81 -8.88 -6.48
C GLY A 226 -26.02 -7.49 -5.88
N VAL A 227 -25.94 -7.34 -4.56
CA VAL A 227 -26.02 -6.06 -3.86
C VAL A 227 -24.70 -5.30 -4.00
N ILE A 228 -23.56 -6.00 -3.91
CA ILE A 228 -22.23 -5.50 -4.28
C ILE A 228 -21.96 -5.96 -5.72
N PHE A 229 -21.78 -5.02 -6.63
CA PHE A 229 -21.66 -5.32 -8.06
C PHE A 229 -20.63 -4.46 -8.77
N GLY A 230 -20.32 -4.81 -10.03
CA GLY A 230 -19.46 -4.04 -10.92
C GLY A 230 -18.06 -3.80 -10.36
N GLY A 231 -17.56 -2.59 -10.50
CA GLY A 231 -16.21 -2.20 -10.07
C GLY A 231 -15.99 -2.21 -8.55
N MET A 232 -17.05 -2.43 -7.74
CA MET A 232 -16.91 -2.60 -6.28
C MET A 232 -16.44 -4.01 -5.93
N ILE A 233 -16.81 -5.03 -6.70
CA ILE A 233 -16.42 -6.43 -6.44
C ILE A 233 -14.91 -6.59 -6.28
N PRO A 234 -14.06 -6.17 -7.23
CA PRO A 234 -12.60 -6.34 -7.08
C PRO A 234 -12.04 -5.60 -5.86
N LYS A 235 -12.59 -4.44 -5.48
CA LYS A 235 -12.16 -3.71 -4.28
C LYS A 235 -12.47 -4.47 -3.01
N VAL A 236 -13.70 -5.00 -2.91
CA VAL A 236 -14.13 -5.82 -1.77
C VAL A 236 -13.31 -7.11 -1.71
N GLN A 237 -13.08 -7.78 -2.84
CA GLN A 237 -12.23 -8.98 -2.89
C GLN A 237 -10.82 -8.71 -2.39
N THR A 238 -10.20 -7.58 -2.78
CA THR A 238 -8.88 -7.16 -2.26
C THR A 238 -8.90 -7.03 -0.73
N ALA A 239 -9.93 -6.37 -0.17
CA ALA A 239 -10.04 -6.23 1.29
C ALA A 239 -10.26 -7.58 1.99
N LEU A 240 -11.07 -8.46 1.41
CA LEU A 240 -11.29 -9.82 1.93
C LEU A 240 -10.03 -10.69 1.87
N HIS A 241 -9.22 -10.57 0.80
CA HIS A 241 -7.93 -11.24 0.70
C HIS A 241 -6.98 -10.82 1.83
N ALA A 242 -6.86 -9.54 2.10
CA ALA A 242 -6.00 -9.04 3.18
C ALA A 242 -6.43 -9.60 4.55
N VAL A 243 -7.74 -9.64 4.82
CA VAL A 243 -8.27 -10.23 6.06
C VAL A 243 -8.03 -11.74 6.12
N ALA A 244 -8.21 -12.45 5.00
CA ALA A 244 -7.95 -13.89 4.92
C ALA A 244 -6.45 -14.21 5.10
N ALA A 245 -5.56 -13.32 4.66
CA ALA A 245 -4.11 -13.41 4.86
C ALA A 245 -3.68 -13.10 6.31
N GLY A 246 -4.62 -12.77 7.21
CA GLY A 246 -4.35 -12.57 8.63
C GLY A 246 -4.17 -11.11 9.06
N VAL A 247 -4.40 -10.13 8.18
CA VAL A 247 -4.45 -8.72 8.59
C VAL A 247 -5.74 -8.51 9.39
N PRO A 248 -5.69 -7.98 10.62
CA PRO A 248 -6.86 -7.88 11.49
C PRO A 248 -8.02 -7.11 10.85
N GLN A 249 -7.71 -6.03 10.12
CA GLN A 249 -8.70 -5.18 9.47
C GLN A 249 -8.21 -4.72 8.09
N ALA A 250 -9.12 -4.68 7.11
CA ALA A 250 -8.92 -4.02 5.83
C ALA A 250 -9.99 -2.92 5.66
N VAL A 251 -9.58 -1.74 5.23
CA VAL A 251 -10.48 -0.58 5.12
C VAL A 251 -10.54 -0.10 3.67
N ILE A 252 -11.74 0.05 3.13
CA ILE A 252 -11.96 0.74 1.86
C ILE A 252 -12.50 2.13 2.16
N THR A 253 -11.80 3.16 1.68
CA THR A 253 -12.20 4.57 1.88
C THR A 253 -11.62 5.48 0.81
N ASP A 254 -12.11 6.70 0.72
CA ASP A 254 -11.48 7.79 -0.02
C ASP A 254 -10.63 8.68 0.93
N LEU A 255 -9.97 9.67 0.37
CA LEU A 255 -9.11 10.57 1.15
C LEU A 255 -9.90 11.38 2.19
N ARG A 256 -11.14 11.76 1.88
CA ARG A 256 -12.01 12.48 2.82
C ARG A 256 -12.41 11.56 3.97
N GLY A 257 -12.83 10.34 3.65
CA GLY A 257 -13.16 9.34 4.65
C GLY A 257 -11.97 8.96 5.52
N LEU A 258 -10.77 8.85 4.93
CA LEU A 258 -9.53 8.62 5.69
C LEU A 258 -9.32 9.70 6.76
N GLY A 259 -9.49 10.99 6.43
CA GLY A 259 -9.35 12.10 7.37
C GLY A 259 -10.45 12.17 8.45
N GLN A 260 -11.55 11.47 8.24
CA GLN A 260 -12.69 11.40 9.16
C GLN A 260 -12.78 10.05 9.89
N ASN A 261 -11.80 9.18 9.72
CA ASN A 261 -11.84 7.77 10.15
C ASN A 261 -13.12 7.05 9.68
N ALA A 262 -13.57 7.35 8.46
CA ALA A 262 -14.76 6.78 7.83
C ALA A 262 -14.37 5.83 6.69
N GLY A 263 -15.27 4.92 6.34
CA GLY A 263 -15.05 3.91 5.29
C GLY A 263 -15.82 2.65 5.60
N THR A 264 -15.51 1.57 4.87
CA THR A 264 -15.99 0.22 5.21
C THR A 264 -14.83 -0.61 5.72
N VAL A 265 -14.94 -1.08 6.96
CA VAL A 265 -13.99 -1.97 7.62
C VAL A 265 -14.40 -3.42 7.37
N PHE A 266 -13.46 -4.22 6.87
CA PHE A 266 -13.61 -5.67 6.70
C PHE A 266 -12.81 -6.39 7.80
N TYR A 267 -13.37 -7.47 8.34
CA TYR A 267 -12.76 -8.27 9.39
C TYR A 267 -13.16 -9.75 9.26
N ALA A 268 -12.37 -10.65 9.84
CA ALA A 268 -12.69 -12.08 9.88
C ALA A 268 -13.90 -12.33 10.81
N ALA A 269 -14.75 -13.31 10.48
CA ALA A 269 -15.96 -13.63 11.24
C ALA A 269 -15.71 -13.97 12.72
N SER A 270 -14.49 -14.38 13.08
CA SER A 270 -14.09 -14.74 14.44
C SER A 270 -13.65 -13.55 15.32
N GLN A 271 -13.58 -12.33 14.77
CA GLN A 271 -13.19 -11.14 15.53
C GLN A 271 -14.41 -10.29 15.92
N PRO A 272 -14.59 -9.92 17.21
CA PRO A 272 -15.71 -9.09 17.63
C PRO A 272 -15.57 -7.65 17.13
N GLN A 273 -16.71 -7.04 16.76
CA GLN A 273 -16.90 -5.65 16.29
C GLN A 273 -16.35 -4.52 17.20
N ALA A 274 -15.64 -4.82 18.29
CA ALA A 274 -15.53 -3.96 19.47
C ALA A 274 -14.59 -2.74 19.34
N ALA A 275 -13.73 -2.61 18.32
CA ALA A 275 -12.66 -1.60 18.38
C ALA A 275 -12.94 -0.30 17.58
N TRP A 276 -13.75 -0.33 16.53
CA TRP A 276 -13.95 0.85 15.68
C TRP A 276 -14.95 1.88 16.24
N ALA A 277 -16.06 1.41 16.83
CA ALA A 277 -17.09 2.32 17.36
C ALA A 277 -16.62 3.16 18.55
N ALA A 278 -15.60 2.72 19.28
CA ALA A 278 -15.03 3.45 20.42
C ALA A 278 -14.06 4.57 20.02
N ALA A 279 -13.45 4.50 18.82
CA ALA A 279 -12.54 5.53 18.31
C ALA A 279 -13.25 6.74 17.69
N VAL A 280 -14.54 6.58 17.33
CA VAL A 280 -15.39 7.67 16.76
C VAL A 280 -16.06 8.52 17.86
N ALA A 281 -16.01 8.09 19.12
CA ALA A 281 -16.68 8.75 20.25
C ALA A 281 -15.72 9.53 21.18
N ARG A 282 -14.48 9.80 20.76
CA ARG A 282 -13.53 10.63 21.54
C ARG A 282 -13.03 11.80 20.74
#